data_7dbbdaccc6327141debd9db4b258d298
#
_entry.id   7dbbdaccc6327141debd9db4b258d298
#
_cell.length_a   1.000
_cell.length_b   1.000
_cell.length_c   1.000
_cell.angle_alpha   90.00
_cell.angle_beta   90.00
_cell.angle_gamma   90.00
#
_symmetry.space_group_name_H-M   'P 1'
#
loop_
_entity.id
_entity.type
_entity.pdbx_description
1 polymer ?
#
loop_
_entity_poly.entity_id
_entity_poly.type
_entity_poly.pdbx_seq_one_letter_code
_entity_poly.pdbx_strand_id
1 'polypeptide(L)'
;MSYSTTIFRPLAATAILLGLSACEGHLTPGGPEFSYKDLPVAKASAAAGEGNSVTFKGTPLALAGPGIKVGEPLRDVQVAKGDLSLTNIADTKGKVRIISVVPSLDTVVCEQQTHYLSEKNAGLDKTINLITVSVDTPLAQNRFAKEAKIGNVTFLSDFRGGDFGKTYGLLVKDPHFLARAVMVVDKDSVV
;
A
#
# COMPACT_ATOMS: atom_id res chain seq x y z
N MET A 1 -27.87 32.84 88.86
CA MET A 1 -27.04 32.73 87.63
C MET A 1 -27.42 31.42 86.98
N SER A 2 -28.26 31.52 85.91
CA SER A 2 -28.80 30.35 85.20
C SER A 2 -28.12 30.26 83.79
N TYR A 3 -27.46 29.17 83.56
CA TYR A 3 -26.86 28.90 82.25
C TYR A 3 -27.81 28.00 81.48
N SER A 4 -28.32 28.56 80.38
CA SER A 4 -29.14 27.85 79.43
C SER A 4 -28.26 27.12 78.41
N THR A 5 -28.36 25.78 78.37
CA THR A 5 -27.61 24.94 77.44
C THR A 5 -28.42 24.73 76.18
N THR A 6 -27.98 25.34 75.15
CA THR A 6 -28.58 25.16 73.78
C THR A 6 -28.02 23.92 73.13
N ILE A 7 -28.87 22.91 72.87
CA ILE A 7 -28.51 21.66 72.19
C ILE A 7 -28.60 21.91 70.70
N PHE A 8 -27.48 21.88 70.00
CA PHE A 8 -27.43 21.86 68.53
C PHE A 8 -27.64 20.42 68.00
N ARG A 9 -28.70 20.21 67.26
CA ARG A 9 -28.93 18.96 66.45
C ARG A 9 -28.14 19.06 65.17
N PRO A 10 -27.29 18.08 64.77
CA PRO A 10 -26.71 18.08 63.46
C PRO A 10 -27.74 17.60 62.41
N LEU A 11 -27.96 18.38 61.36
CA LEU A 11 -28.64 17.96 60.14
C LEU A 11 -27.73 16.95 59.42
N ALA A 12 -28.28 15.74 59.24
CA ALA A 12 -27.66 14.74 58.37
C ALA A 12 -27.86 15.18 56.89
N ALA A 13 -26.75 15.60 56.28
CA ALA A 13 -26.73 15.84 54.85
C ALA A 13 -26.60 14.49 54.11
N THR A 14 -27.70 14.05 53.51
CA THR A 14 -27.69 12.88 52.63
C THR A 14 -27.02 13.27 51.28
N ALA A 15 -25.76 12.86 51.13
CA ALA A 15 -25.07 13.01 49.84
C ALA A 15 -25.61 11.96 48.86
N ILE A 16 -26.37 12.40 47.90
CA ILE A 16 -26.77 11.58 46.69
C ILE A 16 -25.56 11.52 45.80
N LEU A 17 -24.84 10.37 45.82
CA LEU A 17 -23.85 10.05 44.79
C LEU A 17 -24.57 9.70 43.50
N LEU A 18 -24.67 10.68 42.61
CA LEU A 18 -24.98 10.44 41.18
C LEU A 18 -23.78 9.74 40.57
N GLY A 19 -23.87 8.43 40.39
CA GLY A 19 -22.93 7.65 39.62
C GLY A 19 -22.91 8.12 38.16
N LEU A 20 -21.92 8.91 37.80
CA LEU A 20 -21.54 9.13 36.42
C LEU A 20 -21.00 7.82 35.87
N SER A 21 -21.88 7.02 35.24
CA SER A 21 -21.47 5.90 34.39
C SER A 21 -20.78 6.52 33.19
N ALA A 22 -19.44 6.68 33.28
CA ALA A 22 -18.62 6.96 32.12
C ALA A 22 -18.74 5.75 31.21
N CYS A 23 -19.49 5.88 30.11
CA CYS A 23 -19.31 5.01 28.96
C CYS A 23 -17.85 5.18 28.49
N GLU A 24 -16.97 4.33 28.97
CA GLU A 24 -15.69 4.09 28.31
C GLU A 24 -16.03 3.47 26.95
N GLY A 25 -16.29 4.35 25.97
CA GLY A 25 -16.26 3.99 24.60
C GLY A 25 -14.85 3.48 24.31
N HIS A 26 -14.73 2.17 24.17
CA HIS A 26 -13.55 1.54 23.57
C HIS A 26 -13.38 2.18 22.21
N LEU A 27 -12.52 3.20 22.12
CA LEU A 27 -12.00 3.69 20.87
C LEU A 27 -11.12 2.57 20.33
N THR A 28 -11.72 1.68 19.52
CA THR A 28 -10.96 0.80 18.65
C THR A 28 -10.13 1.70 17.76
N PRO A 29 -8.79 1.58 17.74
CA PRO A 29 -7.95 2.29 16.80
C PRO A 29 -8.05 1.56 15.45
N GLY A 30 -9.10 1.85 14.71
CA GLY A 30 -9.38 1.30 13.38
C GLY A 30 -10.37 2.24 12.71
N GLY A 31 -9.89 3.10 11.80
CA GLY A 31 -10.77 3.67 10.80
C GLY A 31 -11.43 2.54 10.01
N PRO A 32 -12.45 2.83 9.17
CA PRO A 32 -13.14 1.79 8.43
C PRO A 32 -12.13 0.91 7.69
N GLU A 33 -12.25 -0.41 7.91
CA GLU A 33 -11.47 -1.41 7.19
C GLU A 33 -11.74 -1.25 5.68
N PHE A 34 -10.71 -1.47 4.84
CA PHE A 34 -10.89 -1.36 3.39
C PHE A 34 -11.93 -2.37 2.91
N SER A 35 -12.92 -1.89 2.14
CA SER A 35 -13.99 -2.73 1.62
C SER A 35 -13.59 -3.34 0.28
N TYR A 36 -13.22 -4.61 0.29
CA TYR A 36 -12.91 -5.38 -0.90
C TYR A 36 -14.16 -5.62 -1.76
N LYS A 37 -14.01 -5.42 -3.07
CA LYS A 37 -15.08 -5.63 -4.06
C LYS A 37 -14.72 -6.83 -4.92
N ASP A 38 -15.73 -7.54 -5.40
CA ASP A 38 -15.55 -8.52 -6.48
C ASP A 38 -15.38 -7.75 -7.79
N LEU A 39 -14.13 -7.65 -8.25
CA LEU A 39 -13.77 -6.91 -9.45
C LEU A 39 -13.43 -7.88 -10.57
N PRO A 40 -13.97 -7.66 -11.78
CA PRO A 40 -13.64 -8.49 -12.93
C PRO A 40 -12.18 -8.27 -13.32
N VAL A 41 -11.35 -9.28 -13.11
CA VAL A 41 -9.95 -9.28 -13.51
C VAL A 41 -9.69 -10.37 -14.53
N ALA A 42 -8.79 -10.12 -15.49
CA ALA A 42 -8.37 -11.13 -16.44
C ALA A 42 -7.70 -12.31 -15.71
N LYS A 43 -8.11 -13.53 -16.07
CA LYS A 43 -7.54 -14.77 -15.51
C LYS A 43 -6.28 -15.24 -16.26
N ALA A 44 -6.09 -14.76 -17.49
CA ALA A 44 -4.90 -15.05 -18.29
C ALA A 44 -3.82 -14.00 -18.06
N SER A 45 -2.57 -14.43 -17.98
CA SER A 45 -1.39 -13.56 -17.96
C SER A 45 -0.72 -13.54 -19.33
N ALA A 46 -0.16 -12.38 -19.71
CA ALA A 46 0.72 -12.25 -20.87
C ALA A 46 2.18 -12.30 -20.43
N ALA A 47 3.07 -12.69 -21.34
CA ALA A 47 4.51 -12.50 -21.11
C ALA A 47 4.86 -11.01 -21.15
N ALA A 48 5.86 -10.60 -20.37
CA ALA A 48 6.40 -9.25 -20.43
C ALA A 48 7.22 -9.06 -21.72
N GLY A 49 7.34 -7.82 -22.19
CA GLY A 49 8.23 -7.46 -23.28
C GLY A 49 7.54 -7.21 -24.61
N GLU A 50 8.33 -6.64 -25.52
CA GLU A 50 7.91 -6.29 -26.85
C GLU A 50 7.40 -7.52 -27.64
N GLY A 51 6.42 -7.31 -28.49
CA GLY A 51 5.70 -8.39 -29.20
C GLY A 51 4.52 -8.95 -28.39
N ASN A 52 4.41 -8.64 -27.11
CA ASN A 52 3.27 -9.01 -26.28
C ASN A 52 2.33 -7.83 -26.06
N SER A 53 1.13 -8.11 -25.59
CA SER A 53 0.12 -7.10 -25.28
C SER A 53 -0.66 -7.46 -24.03
N VAL A 54 -1.17 -6.44 -23.35
CA VAL A 54 -2.17 -6.56 -22.29
C VAL A 54 -3.49 -5.97 -22.79
N THR A 55 -4.61 -6.31 -22.18
CA THR A 55 -5.91 -5.75 -22.57
C THR A 55 -6.39 -4.73 -21.53
N PHE A 56 -6.90 -3.62 -22.03
CA PHE A 56 -7.60 -2.63 -21.21
C PHE A 56 -9.00 -2.41 -21.79
N LYS A 57 -10.03 -2.75 -21.03
CA LYS A 57 -11.43 -2.71 -21.48
C LYS A 57 -11.66 -3.40 -22.83
N GLY A 58 -10.98 -4.54 -23.05
CA GLY A 58 -11.08 -5.30 -24.27
C GLY A 58 -10.14 -4.85 -25.40
N THR A 59 -9.51 -3.69 -25.30
CA THR A 59 -8.56 -3.19 -26.31
C THR A 59 -7.15 -3.73 -26.02
N PRO A 60 -6.48 -4.41 -26.97
CA PRO A 60 -5.09 -4.82 -26.80
C PRO A 60 -4.15 -3.62 -26.83
N LEU A 61 -3.23 -3.55 -25.89
CA LEU A 61 -2.22 -2.50 -25.75
C LEU A 61 -0.83 -3.14 -25.77
N ALA A 62 0.02 -2.69 -26.69
CA ALA A 62 1.36 -3.21 -26.89
C ALA A 62 2.30 -2.85 -25.71
N LEU A 63 3.12 -3.81 -25.32
CA LEU A 63 4.20 -3.62 -24.35
C LEU A 63 5.49 -3.16 -25.05
N ALA A 64 6.31 -2.43 -24.29
CA ALA A 64 7.63 -1.97 -24.74
C ALA A 64 8.73 -2.55 -23.86
N GLY A 65 9.88 -2.78 -24.47
CA GLY A 65 11.10 -3.23 -23.81
C GLY A 65 11.31 -4.74 -23.84
N PRO A 66 12.49 -5.22 -23.38
CA PRO A 66 12.90 -6.61 -23.60
C PRO A 66 12.15 -7.64 -22.74
N GLY A 67 11.45 -7.19 -21.69
CA GLY A 67 10.83 -8.09 -20.72
C GLY A 67 11.82 -8.66 -19.69
N ILE A 68 11.28 -9.37 -18.70
CA ILE A 68 12.03 -10.17 -17.71
C ILE A 68 11.36 -11.52 -17.55
N LYS A 69 12.15 -12.56 -17.30
CA LYS A 69 11.69 -13.94 -17.13
C LYS A 69 12.08 -14.47 -15.74
N VAL A 70 11.38 -15.48 -15.29
CA VAL A 70 11.76 -16.22 -14.11
C VAL A 70 13.16 -16.83 -14.30
N GLY A 71 14.01 -16.71 -13.29
CA GLY A 71 15.41 -17.10 -13.30
C GLY A 71 16.37 -16.00 -13.78
N GLU A 72 15.88 -14.87 -14.27
CA GLU A 72 16.73 -13.74 -14.65
C GLU A 72 17.00 -12.80 -13.47
N PRO A 73 18.22 -12.24 -13.37
CA PRO A 73 18.51 -11.23 -12.36
C PRO A 73 17.78 -9.92 -12.67
N LEU A 74 17.46 -9.17 -11.63
CA LEU A 74 16.97 -7.80 -11.78
C LEU A 74 18.05 -6.95 -12.46
N ARG A 75 17.62 -6.10 -13.37
CA ARG A 75 18.47 -5.13 -14.08
C ARG A 75 18.47 -3.80 -13.35
N ASP A 76 19.59 -3.10 -13.45
CA ASP A 76 19.73 -1.76 -12.88
C ASP A 76 18.76 -0.79 -13.54
N VAL A 77 17.94 -0.16 -12.71
CA VAL A 77 17.05 0.92 -13.14
C VAL A 77 16.71 1.82 -11.93
N GLN A 78 16.71 3.12 -12.19
CA GLN A 78 16.40 4.11 -11.17
C GLN A 78 14.89 4.35 -11.11
N VAL A 79 14.36 4.32 -9.89
CA VAL A 79 12.98 4.69 -9.57
C VAL A 79 12.98 5.73 -8.45
N ALA A 80 11.95 6.56 -8.37
CA ALA A 80 11.88 7.61 -7.38
C ALA A 80 11.19 7.14 -6.10
N LYS A 81 11.76 7.52 -4.95
CA LYS A 81 11.16 7.34 -3.62
C LYS A 81 10.25 8.51 -3.28
N GLY A 82 9.49 8.38 -2.19
CA GLY A 82 8.55 9.38 -1.68
C GLY A 82 9.17 10.76 -1.39
N ASP A 83 10.47 10.82 -1.13
CA ASP A 83 11.27 12.04 -0.93
C ASP A 83 11.86 12.61 -2.22
N LEU A 84 11.46 12.09 -3.38
CA LEU A 84 11.95 12.40 -4.71
C LEU A 84 13.40 11.95 -5.01
N SER A 85 14.10 11.36 -4.06
CA SER A 85 15.42 10.76 -4.30
C SER A 85 15.28 9.51 -5.17
N LEU A 86 16.34 9.20 -5.91
CA LEU A 86 16.37 8.00 -6.74
C LEU A 86 16.97 6.82 -5.98
N THR A 87 16.52 5.64 -6.31
CA THR A 87 17.07 4.38 -5.85
C THR A 87 17.10 3.38 -6.99
N ASN A 88 18.14 2.56 -7.05
CA ASN A 88 18.18 1.45 -7.98
C ASN A 88 17.38 0.28 -7.40
N ILE A 89 16.39 -0.23 -8.15
CA ILE A 89 15.54 -1.31 -7.67
C ILE A 89 16.31 -2.63 -7.50
N ALA A 90 17.43 -2.81 -8.18
CA ALA A 90 18.29 -3.99 -8.05
C ALA A 90 19.17 -3.97 -6.79
N ASP A 91 19.38 -2.82 -6.16
CA ASP A 91 20.33 -2.66 -5.03
C ASP A 91 19.83 -3.27 -3.70
N THR A 92 18.59 -3.74 -3.63
CA THR A 92 18.02 -4.30 -2.39
C THR A 92 18.38 -5.78 -2.18
N LYS A 93 19.64 -6.17 -2.42
CA LYS A 93 20.14 -7.53 -2.17
C LYS A 93 20.05 -7.94 -0.70
N GLY A 94 19.97 -9.23 -0.46
CA GLY A 94 19.94 -9.81 0.88
C GLY A 94 18.53 -9.98 1.47
N LYS A 95 17.49 -9.50 0.80
CA LYS A 95 16.10 -9.69 1.22
C LYS A 95 15.24 -10.15 0.05
N VAL A 96 14.34 -11.07 0.33
CA VAL A 96 13.26 -11.43 -0.59
C VAL A 96 12.31 -10.24 -0.75
N ARG A 97 11.80 -10.03 -1.94
CA ARG A 97 10.90 -8.92 -2.27
C ARG A 97 9.69 -9.42 -3.03
N ILE A 98 8.53 -8.84 -2.74
CA ILE A 98 7.38 -8.88 -3.63
C ILE A 98 7.25 -7.50 -4.25
N ILE A 99 7.40 -7.40 -5.56
CA ILE A 99 7.25 -6.18 -6.34
C ILE A 99 5.91 -6.24 -7.06
N SER A 100 4.94 -5.49 -6.56
CA SER A 100 3.62 -5.31 -7.14
C SER A 100 3.67 -4.12 -8.09
N VAL A 101 3.41 -4.34 -9.36
CA VAL A 101 3.38 -3.30 -10.39
C VAL A 101 1.94 -2.99 -10.75
N VAL A 102 1.58 -1.73 -10.70
CA VAL A 102 0.20 -1.27 -10.99
C VAL A 102 0.22 -0.09 -11.96
N PRO A 103 -0.79 0.02 -12.84
CA PRO A 103 -0.94 1.17 -13.74
C PRO A 103 -1.00 2.52 -13.02
N SER A 104 -1.89 2.66 -12.05
CA SER A 104 -2.04 3.87 -11.21
C SER A 104 -2.81 3.53 -9.95
N LEU A 105 -2.34 4.03 -8.82
CA LEU A 105 -3.00 3.89 -7.51
C LEU A 105 -4.38 4.57 -7.46
N ASP A 106 -4.64 5.51 -8.36
CA ASP A 106 -5.93 6.22 -8.50
C ASP A 106 -6.97 5.41 -9.29
N THR A 107 -6.87 4.07 -9.27
CA THR A 107 -7.84 3.16 -9.89
C THR A 107 -8.26 2.07 -8.93
N VAL A 108 -9.55 1.72 -8.93
CA VAL A 108 -10.17 0.81 -7.95
C VAL A 108 -9.45 -0.55 -7.86
N VAL A 109 -9.03 -1.13 -8.99
CA VAL A 109 -8.34 -2.43 -9.00
C VAL A 109 -6.94 -2.32 -8.41
N CYS A 110 -6.22 -1.22 -8.69
CA CYS A 110 -4.86 -1.03 -8.19
C CYS A 110 -4.83 -0.69 -6.70
N GLU A 111 -5.77 0.13 -6.25
CA GLU A 111 -6.01 0.41 -4.84
C GLU A 111 -6.26 -0.90 -4.10
N GLN A 112 -7.22 -1.72 -4.55
CA GLN A 112 -7.55 -3.00 -3.93
C GLN A 112 -6.37 -3.97 -3.94
N GLN A 113 -5.59 -4.05 -5.02
CA GLN A 113 -4.37 -4.87 -5.08
C GLN A 113 -3.34 -4.42 -4.03
N THR A 114 -3.19 -3.12 -3.84
CA THR A 114 -2.23 -2.56 -2.89
C THR A 114 -2.68 -2.80 -1.44
N HIS A 115 -3.97 -2.64 -1.14
CA HIS A 115 -4.55 -3.03 0.14
C HIS A 115 -4.36 -4.52 0.41
N TYR A 116 -4.61 -5.37 -0.60
CA TYR A 116 -4.42 -6.81 -0.46
C TYR A 116 -2.97 -7.18 -0.12
N LEU A 117 -2.00 -6.57 -0.81
CA LEU A 117 -0.58 -6.74 -0.51
C LEU A 117 -0.23 -6.30 0.92
N SER A 118 -0.80 -5.19 1.37
CA SER A 118 -0.56 -4.64 2.72
C SER A 118 -1.21 -5.48 3.82
N GLU A 119 -2.47 -5.89 3.65
CA GLU A 119 -3.31 -6.42 4.73
C GLU A 119 -3.39 -7.95 4.74
N LYS A 120 -3.27 -8.60 3.57
CA LYS A 120 -3.46 -10.05 3.41
C LYS A 120 -2.14 -10.79 3.16
N ASN A 121 -1.01 -10.22 3.55
CA ASN A 121 0.32 -10.81 3.35
C ASN A 121 0.71 -11.89 4.38
N ALA A 122 -0.18 -12.25 5.31
CA ALA A 122 0.04 -13.28 6.33
C ALA A 122 1.30 -13.06 7.18
N GLY A 123 1.71 -11.81 7.38
CA GLY A 123 2.89 -11.43 8.17
C GLY A 123 4.22 -11.50 7.40
N LEU A 124 4.19 -11.69 6.09
CA LEU A 124 5.39 -11.68 5.25
C LEU A 124 6.14 -10.34 5.32
N ASP A 125 5.43 -9.23 5.50
CA ASP A 125 5.99 -7.88 5.68
C ASP A 125 7.01 -7.75 6.83
N LYS A 126 7.03 -8.71 7.77
CA LYS A 126 8.03 -8.78 8.84
C LYS A 126 9.39 -9.30 8.40
N THR A 127 9.43 -10.06 7.31
CA THR A 127 10.62 -10.79 6.86
C THR A 127 11.07 -10.46 5.45
N ILE A 128 10.16 -9.96 4.61
CA ILE A 128 10.42 -9.60 3.22
C ILE A 128 10.03 -8.14 2.94
N ASN A 129 10.53 -7.58 1.86
CA ASN A 129 10.12 -6.24 1.44
C ASN A 129 8.92 -6.31 0.50
N LEU A 130 7.85 -5.62 0.86
CA LEU A 130 6.69 -5.39 0.01
C LEU A 130 6.87 -4.05 -0.71
N ILE A 131 6.83 -4.07 -2.04
CA ILE A 131 7.07 -2.89 -2.89
C ILE A 131 5.92 -2.75 -3.86
N THR A 132 5.41 -1.53 -4.04
CA THR A 132 4.49 -1.18 -5.12
C THR A 132 5.14 -0.16 -6.05
N VAL A 133 5.14 -0.46 -7.36
CA VAL A 133 5.66 0.44 -8.40
C VAL A 133 4.52 0.90 -9.29
N SER A 134 4.45 2.20 -9.56
CA SER A 134 3.50 2.81 -10.51
C SER A 134 4.11 4.02 -11.20
N VAL A 135 3.42 4.58 -12.20
CA VAL A 135 3.83 5.85 -12.82
C VAL A 135 3.28 7.08 -12.08
N ASP A 136 2.51 6.89 -11.02
CA ASP A 136 2.06 8.00 -10.18
C ASP A 136 3.27 8.74 -9.62
N THR A 137 3.16 10.05 -9.48
CA THR A 137 4.24 10.83 -8.86
C THR A 137 4.47 10.39 -7.42
N PRO A 138 5.70 10.50 -6.87
CA PRO A 138 5.95 10.17 -5.47
C PRO A 138 5.04 10.93 -4.48
N LEU A 139 4.63 12.14 -4.84
CA LEU A 139 3.71 12.94 -4.03
C LEU A 139 2.30 12.33 -3.98
N ALA A 140 1.80 11.83 -5.12
CA ALA A 140 0.53 11.13 -5.20
C ALA A 140 0.58 9.80 -4.45
N GLN A 141 1.67 9.05 -4.58
CA GLN A 141 1.90 7.80 -3.84
C GLN A 141 1.92 8.04 -2.32
N ASN A 142 2.59 9.09 -1.85
CA ASN A 142 2.61 9.47 -0.43
C ASN A 142 1.21 9.83 0.10
N ARG A 143 0.44 10.59 -0.69
CA ARG A 143 -0.95 10.91 -0.35
C ARG A 143 -1.78 9.65 -0.23
N PHE A 144 -1.72 8.77 -1.24
CA PHE A 144 -2.42 7.48 -1.23
C PHE A 144 -2.06 6.63 -0.01
N ALA A 145 -0.76 6.43 0.26
CA ALA A 145 -0.30 5.63 1.40
C ALA A 145 -0.85 6.14 2.73
N LYS A 146 -0.89 7.48 2.90
CA LYS A 146 -1.43 8.13 4.10
C LYS A 146 -2.94 7.94 4.23
N GLU A 147 -3.69 8.17 3.15
CA GLU A 147 -5.16 8.05 3.13
C GLU A 147 -5.60 6.59 3.33
N ALA A 148 -4.91 5.66 2.66
CA ALA A 148 -5.12 4.22 2.77
C ALA A 148 -4.58 3.61 4.07
N LYS A 149 -3.83 4.38 4.90
CA LYS A 149 -3.18 3.92 6.13
C LYS A 149 -2.21 2.73 5.91
N ILE A 150 -1.55 2.70 4.76
CA ILE A 150 -0.59 1.67 4.39
C ILE A 150 0.82 2.13 4.78
N GLY A 151 1.44 1.45 5.76
CA GLY A 151 2.78 1.77 6.25
C GLY A 151 3.82 0.65 6.07
N ASN A 152 3.40 -0.54 5.63
CA ASN A 152 4.25 -1.72 5.47
C ASN A 152 4.61 -2.03 3.99
N VAL A 153 4.24 -1.15 3.07
CA VAL A 153 4.56 -1.24 1.64
C VAL A 153 5.45 -0.06 1.26
N THR A 154 6.55 -0.32 0.58
CA THR A 154 7.41 0.71 -0.01
C THR A 154 6.85 1.12 -1.37
N PHE A 155 6.58 2.39 -1.56
CA PHE A 155 6.12 2.94 -2.84
C PHE A 155 7.30 3.50 -3.63
N LEU A 156 7.39 3.09 -4.90
CA LEU A 156 8.41 3.55 -5.84
C LEU A 156 7.74 4.01 -7.14
N SER A 157 8.24 5.09 -7.69
CA SER A 157 7.63 5.74 -8.85
C SER A 157 8.51 5.68 -10.09
N ASP A 158 7.92 5.27 -11.21
CA ASP A 158 8.52 5.28 -12.55
C ASP A 158 8.09 6.50 -13.37
N PHE A 159 7.71 7.62 -12.70
CA PHE A 159 7.11 8.79 -13.34
C PHE A 159 8.05 9.55 -14.29
N ARG A 160 9.37 9.38 -14.16
CA ARG A 160 10.38 10.14 -14.90
C ARG A 160 10.59 9.74 -16.36
N GLY A 161 9.84 8.79 -16.86
CA GLY A 161 10.00 8.38 -18.26
C GLY A 161 9.69 6.92 -18.54
N GLY A 162 9.27 6.17 -17.52
CA GLY A 162 8.89 4.77 -17.68
C GLY A 162 10.09 3.84 -17.87
N ASP A 163 11.25 4.18 -17.31
CA ASP A 163 12.47 3.39 -17.51
C ASP A 163 12.41 2.03 -16.83
N PHE A 164 11.74 1.95 -15.64
CA PHE A 164 11.43 0.66 -15.02
C PHE A 164 10.53 -0.18 -15.96
N GLY A 165 9.45 0.41 -16.44
CA GLY A 165 8.54 -0.27 -17.35
C GLY A 165 9.24 -0.76 -18.63
N LYS A 166 10.10 0.06 -19.25
CA LYS A 166 10.90 -0.32 -20.43
C LYS A 166 11.87 -1.45 -20.09
N THR A 167 12.63 -1.31 -18.99
CA THR A 167 13.65 -2.28 -18.60
C THR A 167 13.07 -3.67 -18.39
N TYR A 168 11.88 -3.76 -17.80
CA TYR A 168 11.22 -5.02 -17.48
C TYR A 168 10.14 -5.43 -18.46
N GLY A 169 9.94 -4.67 -19.56
CA GLY A 169 8.94 -4.97 -20.56
C GLY A 169 7.51 -4.83 -20.07
N LEU A 170 7.27 -3.94 -19.12
CA LEU A 170 5.98 -3.67 -18.51
C LEU A 170 5.40 -2.31 -18.92
N LEU A 171 6.13 -1.51 -19.71
CA LEU A 171 5.61 -0.24 -20.19
C LEU A 171 4.57 -0.48 -21.29
N VAL A 172 3.37 0.01 -21.07
CA VAL A 172 2.35 0.13 -22.12
C VAL A 172 2.64 1.40 -22.91
N LYS A 173 2.93 1.27 -24.23
CA LYS A 173 3.40 2.38 -25.07
C LYS A 173 2.44 3.56 -25.07
N ASP A 174 1.19 3.28 -25.34
CA ASP A 174 0.10 4.25 -25.29
C ASP A 174 -1.00 3.68 -24.39
N PRO A 175 -1.38 4.34 -23.31
CA PRO A 175 -1.21 5.72 -22.86
C PRO A 175 -0.04 5.94 -21.88
N HIS A 176 1.06 5.21 -21.92
CA HIS A 176 2.25 5.40 -21.09
C HIS A 176 2.02 5.16 -19.59
N PHE A 177 1.59 3.95 -19.28
CA PHE A 177 1.51 3.45 -17.90
C PHE A 177 2.12 2.05 -17.79
N LEU A 178 2.24 1.52 -16.58
CA LEU A 178 2.75 0.17 -16.36
C LEU A 178 1.65 -0.88 -16.51
N ALA A 179 1.97 -1.98 -17.17
CA ALA A 179 1.15 -3.18 -17.12
C ALA A 179 1.15 -3.76 -15.70
N ARG A 180 0.01 -4.29 -15.29
CA ARG A 180 -0.11 -4.97 -13.99
C ARG A 180 0.75 -6.22 -13.95
N ALA A 181 1.60 -6.34 -12.95
CA ALA A 181 2.44 -7.49 -12.73
C ALA A 181 2.72 -7.72 -11.24
N VAL A 182 3.14 -8.92 -10.90
CA VAL A 182 3.74 -9.22 -9.60
C VAL A 182 5.01 -10.03 -9.86
N MET A 183 6.11 -9.59 -9.27
CA MET A 183 7.38 -10.29 -9.31
C MET A 183 7.77 -10.70 -7.89
N VAL A 184 8.16 -11.94 -7.71
CA VAL A 184 8.83 -12.41 -6.49
C VAL A 184 10.31 -12.48 -6.80
N VAL A 185 11.10 -11.77 -6.02
CA VAL A 185 12.53 -11.64 -6.23
C VAL A 185 13.25 -12.16 -4.99
N ASP A 186 14.17 -13.06 -5.19
CA ASP A 186 14.93 -13.68 -4.11
C ASP A 186 15.98 -12.74 -3.50
N LYS A 187 16.71 -13.23 -2.49
CA LYS A 187 17.78 -12.48 -1.81
C LYS A 187 18.98 -12.17 -2.71
N ASP A 188 19.16 -12.92 -3.81
CA ASP A 188 20.24 -12.74 -4.77
C ASP A 188 19.82 -11.83 -5.95
N SER A 189 18.62 -11.24 -5.85
CA SER A 189 17.98 -10.37 -6.86
C SER A 189 17.59 -11.10 -8.14
N VAL A 190 17.20 -12.36 -8.05
CA VAL A 190 16.69 -13.17 -9.17
C VAL A 190 15.15 -13.28 -9.07
N VAL A 191 14.44 -13.12 -10.19
CA VAL A 191 12.98 -13.22 -10.30
C VAL A 191 12.53 -14.66 -10.24
#